data_9f7a4cecb44bc6dd710c3718fb94488e
#
_entry.id   9f7a4cecb44bc6dd710c3718fb94488e
#
_cell.length_a   1.000
_cell.length_b   1.000
_cell.length_c   1.000
_cell.angle_alpha   90.00
_cell.angle_beta   90.00
_cell.angle_gamma   90.00
#
_symmetry.space_group_name_H-M   'P 1'
#
loop_
_entity.id
_entity.type
_entity.pdbx_description
1 polymer ?
#
loop_
_entity_poly.entity_id
_entity_poly.type
_entity_poly.pdbx_seq_one_letter_code
_entity_poly.pdbx_strand_id
1 'polypeptide(L)'
;MSVAAPERPASAATERAVAFVAARIDPAERLGAELAELSQDAEAFATRLATGFRSLADPEYEDGQHIVAPGLGQTYGVRRPLMSAVSRGFKAATRRDPLGPLLFVADRLLRDAYLEPRWFAFGLLERTLATETEQTWQLLRRASREARDWITVDDLAHPYARGIQEEPYRWAELELLVYSPSPWERRLVGSTIATMTHGARGKRLGPATVATALPIIEQLMGDAEPDVQKALAWAYRSLAGVDRDATTTALQAQAELSISTDDGHRAWVVRDTLAKLDPTVAAGLRERVAGIRRRPGAPSTSAAAATAARFGPLPDPRSHPEPPLG
;
A
#
# COMPACT_ATOMS: atom_id res chain seq x y z
N MET A 1 22.98 -31.29 5.60
CA MET A 1 21.58 -31.73 5.63
C MET A 1 20.82 -30.79 6.56
N SER A 2 20.05 -29.84 6.02
CA SER A 2 19.23 -28.93 6.81
C SER A 2 17.94 -29.66 7.17
N VAL A 3 17.74 -29.95 8.45
CA VAL A 3 16.50 -30.50 8.95
C VAL A 3 15.47 -29.37 8.94
N ALA A 4 14.44 -29.50 8.06
CA ALA A 4 13.31 -28.59 8.06
C ALA A 4 12.63 -28.67 9.44
N ALA A 5 12.41 -27.47 10.05
CA ALA A 5 11.67 -27.40 11.29
C ALA A 5 10.26 -27.96 11.07
N PRO A 6 9.67 -28.72 12.02
CA PRO A 6 8.32 -29.26 11.86
C PRO A 6 7.32 -28.12 11.70
N GLU A 7 6.51 -28.17 10.65
CA GLU A 7 5.40 -27.26 10.45
C GLU A 7 4.45 -27.35 11.65
N ARG A 8 4.19 -26.21 12.28
CA ARG A 8 3.16 -26.15 13.34
C ARG A 8 1.81 -26.48 12.75
N PRO A 9 1.01 -27.34 13.37
CA PRO A 9 -0.34 -27.62 12.90
C PRO A 9 -1.16 -26.32 12.82
N ALA A 10 -1.96 -26.19 11.77
CA ALA A 10 -2.82 -25.02 11.59
C ALA A 10 -3.79 -24.90 12.78
N SER A 11 -4.08 -23.68 13.21
CA SER A 11 -5.08 -23.45 14.25
C SER A 11 -6.49 -23.77 13.71
N ALA A 12 -7.44 -24.13 14.58
CA ALA A 12 -8.83 -24.37 14.21
C ALA A 12 -9.47 -23.17 13.48
N ALA A 13 -9.05 -21.92 13.82
CA ALA A 13 -9.47 -20.71 13.10
C ALA A 13 -8.91 -20.66 11.67
N THR A 14 -7.64 -21.06 11.49
CA THR A 14 -7.03 -21.17 10.16
C THR A 14 -7.74 -22.22 9.30
N GLU A 15 -8.07 -23.37 9.86
CA GLU A 15 -8.78 -24.44 9.15
C GLU A 15 -10.18 -23.98 8.72
N ARG A 16 -10.94 -23.31 9.60
CA ARG A 16 -12.25 -22.72 9.24
C ARG A 16 -12.11 -21.70 8.12
N ALA A 17 -11.12 -20.82 8.20
CA ALA A 17 -10.87 -19.81 7.17
C ALA A 17 -10.56 -20.44 5.80
N VAL A 18 -9.73 -21.50 5.76
CA VAL A 18 -9.40 -22.23 4.55
C VAL A 18 -10.63 -22.90 3.97
N ALA A 19 -11.43 -23.60 4.80
CA ALA A 19 -12.66 -24.25 4.37
C ALA A 19 -13.70 -23.23 3.84
N PHE A 20 -13.85 -22.08 4.52
CA PHE A 20 -14.73 -20.99 4.09
C PHE A 20 -14.35 -20.48 2.69
N VAL A 21 -13.08 -20.24 2.46
CA VAL A 21 -12.56 -19.78 1.16
C VAL A 21 -12.74 -20.85 0.10
N ALA A 22 -12.35 -22.10 0.38
CA ALA A 22 -12.45 -23.21 -0.59
C ALA A 22 -13.87 -23.40 -1.11
N ALA A 23 -14.87 -23.31 -0.23
CA ALA A 23 -16.29 -23.46 -0.61
C ALA A 23 -16.82 -22.30 -1.49
N ARG A 24 -16.10 -21.17 -1.59
CA ARG A 24 -16.58 -19.93 -2.25
C ARG A 24 -15.72 -19.44 -3.41
N ILE A 25 -14.64 -20.12 -3.74
CA ILE A 25 -13.74 -19.75 -4.86
C ILE A 25 -14.49 -19.73 -6.19
N ASP A 26 -15.22 -20.81 -6.53
CA ASP A 26 -15.96 -20.90 -7.79
C ASP A 26 -17.10 -19.86 -7.88
N PRO A 27 -17.93 -19.66 -6.84
CA PRO A 27 -18.86 -18.53 -6.81
C PRO A 27 -18.21 -17.17 -7.01
N ALA A 28 -17.05 -16.93 -6.40
CA ALA A 28 -16.33 -15.68 -6.55
C ALA A 28 -15.80 -15.49 -8.00
N GLU A 29 -15.26 -16.51 -8.63
CA GLU A 29 -14.81 -16.44 -10.03
C GLU A 29 -15.98 -16.21 -10.99
N ARG A 30 -17.14 -16.89 -10.76
CA ARG A 30 -18.36 -16.62 -11.55
C ARG A 30 -18.85 -15.20 -11.40
N LEU A 31 -18.86 -14.63 -10.19
CA LEU A 31 -19.18 -13.22 -9.98
C LEU A 31 -18.29 -12.32 -10.84
N GLY A 32 -17.00 -12.61 -10.91
CA GLY A 32 -16.08 -11.87 -11.77
C GLY A 32 -16.47 -11.94 -13.26
N ALA A 33 -16.86 -13.12 -13.76
CA ALA A 33 -17.31 -13.26 -15.14
C ALA A 33 -18.61 -12.52 -15.41
N GLU A 34 -19.59 -12.55 -14.50
CA GLU A 34 -20.83 -11.79 -14.59
C GLU A 34 -20.62 -10.27 -14.61
N LEU A 35 -19.66 -9.77 -13.80
CA LEU A 35 -19.30 -8.35 -13.80
C LEU A 35 -18.73 -7.88 -15.15
N ALA A 36 -18.13 -8.78 -15.92
CA ALA A 36 -17.62 -8.44 -17.25
C ALA A 36 -18.72 -7.98 -18.21
N GLU A 37 -19.91 -8.59 -18.12
CA GLU A 37 -21.08 -8.22 -18.93
C GLU A 37 -21.60 -6.80 -18.60
N LEU A 38 -21.25 -6.28 -17.42
CA LEU A 38 -21.67 -4.98 -16.90
C LEU A 38 -20.57 -3.90 -17.03
N SER A 39 -19.47 -4.19 -17.69
CA SER A 39 -18.31 -3.29 -17.77
C SER A 39 -18.60 -1.93 -18.45
N GLN A 40 -19.72 -1.81 -19.17
CA GLN A 40 -20.18 -0.58 -19.83
C GLN A 40 -21.20 0.20 -18.99
N ASP A 41 -21.70 -0.36 -17.87
CA ASP A 41 -22.66 0.27 -16.96
C ASP A 41 -22.09 0.29 -15.54
N ALA A 42 -21.51 1.40 -15.14
CA ALA A 42 -20.84 1.53 -13.86
C ALA A 42 -21.77 1.36 -12.63
N GLU A 43 -23.05 1.77 -12.74
CA GLU A 43 -24.03 1.61 -11.65
C GLU A 43 -24.49 0.17 -11.52
N ALA A 44 -24.82 -0.48 -12.63
CA ALA A 44 -25.17 -1.90 -12.63
C ALA A 44 -24.00 -2.76 -12.12
N PHE A 45 -22.78 -2.44 -12.55
CA PHE A 45 -21.55 -3.08 -12.07
C PHE A 45 -21.40 -2.94 -10.54
N ALA A 46 -21.48 -1.72 -10.01
CA ALA A 46 -21.34 -1.44 -8.59
C ALA A 46 -22.41 -2.18 -7.76
N THR A 47 -23.66 -2.16 -8.23
CA THR A 47 -24.78 -2.85 -7.59
C THR A 47 -24.56 -4.37 -7.55
N ARG A 48 -24.11 -4.95 -8.67
CA ARG A 48 -23.85 -6.41 -8.76
C ARG A 48 -22.67 -6.82 -7.90
N LEU A 49 -21.59 -5.99 -7.89
CA LEU A 49 -20.41 -6.23 -7.05
C LEU A 49 -20.79 -6.19 -5.57
N ALA A 50 -21.53 -5.18 -5.12
CA ALA A 50 -21.99 -5.04 -3.74
C ALA A 50 -22.82 -6.25 -3.29
N THR A 51 -23.75 -6.70 -4.14
CA THR A 51 -24.57 -7.90 -3.87
C THR A 51 -23.71 -9.15 -3.78
N GLY A 52 -22.74 -9.30 -4.69
CA GLY A 52 -21.80 -10.41 -4.69
C GLY A 52 -20.92 -10.42 -3.44
N PHE A 53 -20.38 -9.26 -3.05
CA PHE A 53 -19.54 -9.16 -1.85
C PHE A 53 -20.31 -9.48 -0.58
N ARG A 54 -21.58 -9.07 -0.44
CA ARG A 54 -22.41 -9.50 0.69
C ARG A 54 -22.57 -11.02 0.76
N SER A 55 -22.68 -11.70 -0.37
CA SER A 55 -22.79 -13.16 -0.41
C SER A 55 -21.48 -13.90 -0.10
N LEU A 56 -20.35 -13.21 -0.25
CA LEU A 56 -18.99 -13.71 0.04
C LEU A 56 -18.48 -13.25 1.42
N ALA A 57 -19.25 -12.48 2.16
CA ALA A 57 -18.90 -11.91 3.45
C ALA A 57 -18.60 -12.99 4.50
N ASP A 58 -17.62 -12.72 5.35
CA ASP A 58 -17.27 -13.52 6.51
C ASP A 58 -17.19 -12.60 7.74
N PRO A 59 -18.18 -12.63 8.64
CA PRO A 59 -18.19 -11.77 9.82
C PRO A 59 -16.98 -11.96 10.75
N GLU A 60 -16.48 -13.20 10.89
CA GLU A 60 -15.28 -13.46 11.72
C GLU A 60 -14.05 -12.74 11.14
N TYR A 61 -13.96 -12.65 9.82
CA TYR A 61 -12.90 -11.92 9.15
C TYR A 61 -13.06 -10.40 9.25
N GLU A 62 -14.27 -9.89 9.14
CA GLU A 62 -14.61 -8.48 9.31
C GLU A 62 -14.19 -7.98 10.70
N ASP A 63 -14.62 -8.69 11.75
CA ASP A 63 -14.23 -8.40 13.14
C ASP A 63 -12.70 -8.39 13.31
N GLY A 64 -12.02 -9.39 12.72
CA GLY A 64 -10.57 -9.48 12.74
C GLY A 64 -9.86 -8.29 12.06
N GLN A 65 -10.42 -7.80 10.94
CA GLN A 65 -9.87 -6.62 10.25
C GLN A 65 -9.96 -5.36 11.13
N HIS A 66 -11.07 -5.12 11.81
CA HIS A 66 -11.24 -3.97 12.70
C HIS A 66 -10.32 -4.03 13.93
N ILE A 67 -9.98 -5.22 14.42
CA ILE A 67 -8.99 -5.40 15.49
C ILE A 67 -7.59 -5.03 15.00
N VAL A 68 -7.21 -5.48 13.80
CA VAL A 68 -5.85 -5.27 13.23
C VAL A 68 -5.66 -3.85 12.70
N ALA A 69 -6.73 -3.24 12.21
CA ALA A 69 -6.76 -1.87 11.69
C ALA A 69 -7.84 -1.03 12.41
N PRO A 70 -7.58 -0.57 13.65
CA PRO A 70 -8.50 0.31 14.35
C PRO A 70 -8.76 1.58 13.53
N GLY A 71 -10.04 1.93 13.35
CA GLY A 71 -10.43 3.07 12.50
C GLY A 71 -10.63 2.72 11.03
N LEU A 72 -10.56 1.43 10.65
CA LEU A 72 -10.96 0.96 9.33
C LEU A 72 -12.40 1.38 9.03
N GLY A 73 -12.66 1.85 7.81
CA GLY A 73 -14.01 2.16 7.33
C GLY A 73 -14.90 0.92 7.20
N GLN A 74 -16.09 1.09 6.64
CA GLN A 74 -17.03 -0.02 6.45
C GLN A 74 -16.47 -1.07 5.48
N THR A 75 -16.60 -2.34 5.85
CA THR A 75 -16.22 -3.50 5.04
C THR A 75 -17.36 -4.50 4.96
N TYR A 76 -17.36 -5.34 3.93
CA TYR A 76 -18.22 -6.53 3.84
C TYR A 76 -17.59 -7.74 4.56
N GLY A 77 -16.30 -7.69 4.87
CA GLY A 77 -15.55 -8.82 5.37
C GLY A 77 -15.23 -9.87 4.29
N VAL A 78 -14.99 -9.45 3.05
CA VAL A 78 -14.62 -10.39 1.99
C VAL A 78 -13.15 -10.75 2.09
N ARG A 79 -12.85 -12.04 2.31
CA ARG A 79 -11.48 -12.52 2.43
C ARG A 79 -10.66 -12.27 1.16
N ARG A 80 -9.42 -11.85 1.29
CA ARG A 80 -8.52 -11.54 0.16
C ARG A 80 -8.46 -12.60 -0.95
N PRO A 81 -8.38 -13.92 -0.67
CA PRO A 81 -8.40 -14.93 -1.72
C PRO A 81 -9.69 -14.91 -2.56
N LEU A 82 -10.85 -14.57 -1.97
CA LEU A 82 -12.12 -14.45 -2.68
C LEU A 82 -12.15 -13.19 -3.56
N MET A 83 -11.67 -12.04 -3.07
CA MET A 83 -11.50 -10.84 -3.90
C MET A 83 -10.58 -11.11 -5.09
N SER A 84 -9.48 -11.85 -4.87
CA SER A 84 -8.57 -12.26 -5.94
C SER A 84 -9.26 -13.19 -6.94
N ALA A 85 -10.17 -14.07 -6.50
CA ALA A 85 -10.95 -14.94 -7.36
C ALA A 85 -11.92 -14.13 -8.25
N VAL A 86 -12.66 -13.17 -7.68
CA VAL A 86 -13.51 -12.24 -8.45
C VAL A 86 -12.67 -11.51 -9.51
N SER A 87 -11.50 -10.98 -9.11
CA SER A 87 -10.60 -10.29 -10.05
C SER A 87 -10.09 -11.21 -11.16
N ARG A 88 -9.79 -12.48 -10.87
CA ARG A 88 -9.36 -13.46 -11.90
C ARG A 88 -10.49 -13.74 -12.90
N GLY A 89 -11.70 -14.02 -12.41
CA GLY A 89 -12.87 -14.25 -13.26
C GLY A 89 -13.13 -13.06 -14.18
N PHE A 90 -13.13 -11.85 -13.63
CA PHE A 90 -13.29 -10.63 -14.39
C PHE A 90 -12.19 -10.42 -15.44
N LYS A 91 -10.92 -10.57 -15.07
CA LYS A 91 -9.78 -10.43 -15.98
C LYS A 91 -9.80 -11.46 -17.10
N ALA A 92 -10.23 -12.69 -16.82
CA ALA A 92 -10.35 -13.74 -17.82
C ALA A 92 -11.43 -13.41 -18.86
N ALA A 93 -12.61 -12.98 -18.39
CA ALA A 93 -13.74 -12.64 -19.22
C ALA A 93 -13.49 -11.37 -20.08
N THR A 94 -12.83 -10.34 -19.52
CA THR A 94 -12.55 -9.05 -20.20
C THR A 94 -11.17 -8.97 -20.85
N ARG A 95 -10.54 -10.10 -21.17
CA ARG A 95 -9.14 -10.10 -21.64
C ARG A 95 -8.93 -9.36 -22.97
N ARG A 96 -9.96 -9.29 -23.79
CA ARG A 96 -9.93 -8.68 -25.14
C ARG A 96 -10.74 -7.40 -25.23
N ASP A 97 -11.38 -6.98 -24.15
CA ASP A 97 -12.27 -5.84 -24.14
C ASP A 97 -11.49 -4.53 -24.06
N PRO A 98 -12.03 -3.43 -24.58
CA PRO A 98 -11.50 -2.09 -24.38
C PRO A 98 -11.40 -1.76 -22.87
N LEU A 99 -10.32 -1.11 -22.46
CA LEU A 99 -10.10 -0.78 -21.06
C LEU A 99 -10.70 0.57 -20.64
N GLY A 100 -10.97 1.48 -21.59
CA GLY A 100 -11.50 2.82 -21.32
C GLY A 100 -12.76 2.84 -20.45
N PRO A 101 -13.78 1.99 -20.69
CA PRO A 101 -14.97 1.93 -19.84
C PRO A 101 -14.69 1.60 -18.38
N LEU A 102 -13.59 0.89 -18.09
CA LEU A 102 -13.21 0.54 -16.72
C LEU A 102 -12.84 1.76 -15.87
N LEU A 103 -12.50 2.90 -16.49
CA LEU A 103 -12.28 4.16 -15.77
C LEU A 103 -13.56 4.64 -15.08
N PHE A 104 -14.70 4.58 -15.78
CA PHE A 104 -15.99 4.99 -15.22
C PHE A 104 -16.43 4.04 -14.10
N VAL A 105 -16.21 2.72 -14.29
CA VAL A 105 -16.45 1.72 -13.25
C VAL A 105 -15.57 2.00 -12.03
N ALA A 106 -14.27 2.23 -12.22
CA ALA A 106 -13.34 2.51 -11.14
C ALA A 106 -13.70 3.80 -10.41
N ASP A 107 -14.04 4.88 -11.14
CA ASP A 107 -14.48 6.15 -10.58
C ASP A 107 -15.73 5.97 -9.70
N ARG A 108 -16.71 5.20 -10.18
CA ARG A 108 -17.91 4.87 -9.40
C ARG A 108 -17.59 4.08 -8.13
N LEU A 109 -16.74 3.05 -8.22
CA LEU A 109 -16.37 2.20 -7.11
C LEU A 109 -15.54 2.94 -6.05
N LEU A 110 -14.69 3.89 -6.46
CA LEU A 110 -13.91 4.71 -5.51
C LEU A 110 -14.80 5.55 -4.60
N ARG A 111 -16.03 5.84 -4.99
CA ARG A 111 -17.02 6.59 -4.19
C ARG A 111 -17.90 5.69 -3.33
N ASP A 112 -17.69 4.38 -3.32
CA ASP A 112 -18.47 3.47 -2.51
C ASP A 112 -18.23 3.72 -1.01
N ALA A 113 -19.26 3.46 -0.19
CA ALA A 113 -19.16 3.56 1.26
C ALA A 113 -18.28 2.44 1.85
N TYR A 114 -18.25 1.29 1.19
CA TYR A 114 -17.48 0.13 1.61
C TYR A 114 -16.09 0.10 0.97
N LEU A 115 -15.11 -0.44 1.67
CA LEU A 115 -13.72 -0.41 1.23
C LEU A 115 -13.39 -1.45 0.16
N GLU A 116 -13.98 -2.65 0.20
CA GLU A 116 -13.67 -3.70 -0.79
C GLU A 116 -14.00 -3.29 -2.24
N PRO A 117 -15.11 -2.59 -2.57
CA PRO A 117 -15.31 -2.01 -3.89
C PRO A 117 -14.19 -1.03 -4.29
N ARG A 118 -13.72 -0.18 -3.37
CA ARG A 118 -12.59 0.74 -3.62
C ARG A 118 -11.29 -0.04 -3.88
N TRP A 119 -11.00 -1.09 -3.11
CA TRP A 119 -9.83 -1.94 -3.33
C TRP A 119 -9.94 -2.70 -4.66
N PHE A 120 -11.15 -3.12 -5.05
CA PHE A 120 -11.37 -3.73 -6.37
C PHE A 120 -11.08 -2.73 -7.49
N ALA A 121 -11.46 -1.45 -7.33
CA ALA A 121 -11.17 -0.38 -8.28
C ALA A 121 -9.66 -0.21 -8.52
N PHE A 122 -8.80 -0.36 -7.48
CA PHE A 122 -7.35 -0.28 -7.66
C PHE A 122 -6.82 -1.32 -8.65
N GLY A 123 -7.39 -2.54 -8.65
CA GLY A 123 -7.07 -3.57 -9.62
C GLY A 123 -7.56 -3.27 -11.04
N LEU A 124 -8.65 -2.51 -11.20
CA LEU A 124 -9.10 -2.00 -12.50
C LEU A 124 -8.15 -0.90 -13.00
N LEU A 125 -7.81 0.05 -12.13
CA LEU A 125 -6.90 1.16 -12.44
C LEU A 125 -5.50 0.66 -12.81
N GLU A 126 -4.99 -0.39 -12.17
CA GLU A 126 -3.71 -1.00 -12.56
C GLU A 126 -3.75 -1.52 -14.01
N ARG A 127 -4.90 -1.99 -14.49
CA ARG A 127 -5.05 -2.46 -15.88
C ARG A 127 -5.10 -1.32 -16.89
N THR A 128 -5.71 -0.19 -16.53
CA THR A 128 -5.90 0.95 -17.44
C THR A 128 -4.65 1.82 -17.58
N LEU A 129 -3.67 1.69 -16.69
CA LEU A 129 -2.43 2.49 -16.69
C LEU A 129 -1.68 2.48 -18.03
N ALA A 130 -1.71 1.38 -18.76
CA ALA A 130 -0.96 1.26 -20.03
C ALA A 130 -1.64 1.95 -21.22
N THR A 131 -2.95 2.21 -21.17
CA THR A 131 -3.73 2.77 -22.29
C THR A 131 -4.35 4.12 -21.96
N GLU A 132 -4.81 4.30 -20.73
CA GLU A 132 -5.50 5.48 -20.21
C GLU A 132 -4.67 6.13 -19.10
N THR A 133 -3.40 6.36 -19.38
CA THR A 133 -2.36 6.62 -18.40
C THR A 133 -2.68 7.80 -17.48
N GLU A 134 -3.03 8.97 -18.06
CA GLU A 134 -3.25 10.19 -17.29
C GLU A 134 -4.56 10.16 -16.52
N GLN A 135 -5.67 9.74 -17.15
CA GLN A 135 -6.97 9.63 -16.49
C GLN A 135 -6.90 8.67 -15.30
N THR A 136 -6.22 7.54 -15.49
CA THR A 136 -5.97 6.57 -14.43
C THR A 136 -5.19 7.20 -13.27
N TRP A 137 -4.14 7.94 -13.60
CA TRP A 137 -3.31 8.59 -12.59
C TRP A 137 -4.07 9.62 -11.77
N GLN A 138 -4.94 10.41 -12.39
CA GLN A 138 -5.80 11.36 -11.68
C GLN A 138 -6.74 10.67 -10.69
N LEU A 139 -7.31 9.52 -11.06
CA LEU A 139 -8.13 8.72 -10.14
C LEU A 139 -7.31 8.17 -8.96
N LEU A 140 -6.08 7.69 -9.21
CA LEU A 140 -5.17 7.23 -8.16
C LEU A 140 -4.80 8.37 -7.20
N ARG A 141 -4.52 9.57 -7.72
CA ARG A 141 -4.23 10.75 -6.90
C ARG A 141 -5.43 11.16 -6.03
N ARG A 142 -6.64 11.08 -6.56
CA ARG A 142 -7.85 11.31 -5.75
C ARG A 142 -7.97 10.27 -4.65
N ALA A 143 -7.79 9.00 -4.98
CA ALA A 143 -7.85 7.92 -4.00
C ALA A 143 -6.80 8.09 -2.89
N SER A 144 -5.60 8.61 -3.19
CA SER A 144 -4.56 8.86 -2.17
C SER A 144 -4.98 9.92 -1.16
N ARG A 145 -5.64 11.00 -1.61
CA ARG A 145 -6.16 12.05 -0.73
C ARG A 145 -7.29 11.56 0.18
N GLU A 146 -8.06 10.58 -0.28
CA GLU A 146 -9.21 10.03 0.45
C GLU A 146 -8.86 8.85 1.36
N ALA A 147 -7.70 8.22 1.21
CA ALA A 147 -7.27 7.10 2.04
C ALA A 147 -7.15 7.49 3.52
N ARG A 148 -7.61 6.61 4.44
CA ARG A 148 -7.65 6.88 5.89
C ARG A 148 -7.23 5.68 6.74
N ASP A 149 -6.70 4.64 6.11
CA ASP A 149 -6.24 3.42 6.77
C ASP A 149 -5.08 2.78 6.01
N TRP A 150 -4.28 1.99 6.72
CA TRP A 150 -3.08 1.40 6.17
C TRP A 150 -3.37 0.29 5.13
N ILE A 151 -4.52 -0.41 5.22
CA ILE A 151 -4.90 -1.48 4.29
C ILE A 151 -5.17 -0.85 2.91
N THR A 152 -5.97 0.20 2.90
CA THR A 152 -6.28 0.97 1.68
C THR A 152 -5.03 1.57 1.04
N VAL A 153 -4.14 2.16 1.86
CA VAL A 153 -2.89 2.75 1.37
C VAL A 153 -1.97 1.70 0.75
N ASP A 154 -1.82 0.55 1.41
CA ASP A 154 -0.94 -0.51 0.92
C ASP A 154 -1.47 -1.16 -0.36
N ASP A 155 -2.80 -1.29 -0.51
CA ASP A 155 -3.41 -1.73 -1.77
C ASP A 155 -3.22 -0.70 -2.89
N LEU A 156 -3.43 0.59 -2.59
CA LEU A 156 -3.22 1.69 -3.54
C LEU A 156 -1.77 1.80 -3.99
N ALA A 157 -0.82 1.41 -3.15
CA ALA A 157 0.60 1.45 -3.47
C ALA A 157 0.97 0.61 -4.70
N HIS A 158 0.24 -0.47 -5.01
CA HIS A 158 0.49 -1.31 -6.18
C HIS A 158 0.29 -0.56 -7.51
N PRO A 159 -0.90 0.00 -7.81
CA PRO A 159 -1.09 0.79 -9.03
C PRO A 159 -0.23 2.07 -9.04
N TYR A 160 0.07 2.69 -7.88
CA TYR A 160 1.01 3.81 -7.81
C TYR A 160 2.41 3.41 -8.28
N ALA A 161 2.95 2.32 -7.74
CA ALA A 161 4.24 1.78 -8.14
C ALA A 161 4.27 1.47 -9.64
N ARG A 162 3.18 0.88 -10.16
CA ARG A 162 3.06 0.59 -11.59
C ARG A 162 3.04 1.88 -12.43
N GLY A 163 2.29 2.89 -12.01
CA GLY A 163 2.22 4.18 -12.71
C GLY A 163 3.57 4.88 -12.81
N ILE A 164 4.38 4.84 -11.74
CA ILE A 164 5.74 5.40 -11.74
C ILE A 164 6.69 4.58 -12.64
N GLN A 165 6.51 3.27 -12.71
CA GLN A 165 7.31 2.42 -13.60
C GLN A 165 6.99 2.63 -15.09
N GLU A 166 5.74 2.93 -15.42
CA GLU A 166 5.33 3.27 -16.79
C GLU A 166 5.78 4.69 -17.17
N GLU A 167 5.67 5.64 -16.25
CA GLU A 167 5.99 7.05 -16.44
C GLU A 167 6.98 7.55 -15.37
N PRO A 168 8.31 7.43 -15.58
CA PRO A 168 9.31 7.73 -14.54
C PRO A 168 9.30 9.17 -14.00
N TYR A 169 8.76 10.15 -14.74
CA TYR A 169 8.63 11.53 -14.21
C TYR A 169 7.74 11.61 -12.96
N ARG A 170 6.89 10.61 -12.74
CA ARG A 170 6.00 10.52 -11.56
C ARG A 170 6.73 10.27 -10.24
N TRP A 171 8.03 10.00 -10.28
CA TRP A 171 8.84 10.06 -9.07
C TRP A 171 8.74 11.42 -8.38
N ALA A 172 8.72 12.51 -9.15
CA ALA A 172 8.54 13.86 -8.60
C ALA A 172 7.16 14.04 -7.94
N GLU A 173 6.11 13.42 -8.50
CA GLU A 173 4.77 13.45 -7.89
C GLU A 173 4.70 12.62 -6.60
N LEU A 174 5.39 11.50 -6.53
CA LEU A 174 5.52 10.72 -5.29
C LEU A 174 6.30 11.52 -4.23
N GLU A 175 7.37 12.21 -4.62
CA GLU A 175 8.17 13.04 -3.72
C GLU A 175 7.34 14.18 -3.10
N LEU A 176 6.38 14.75 -3.83
CA LEU A 176 5.50 15.78 -3.26
C LEU A 176 4.69 15.27 -2.06
N LEU A 177 4.37 13.98 -2.01
CA LEU A 177 3.60 13.39 -0.91
C LEU A 177 4.38 13.34 0.41
N VAL A 178 5.71 13.49 0.40
CA VAL A 178 6.49 13.55 1.65
C VAL A 178 6.14 14.78 2.49
N TYR A 179 5.66 15.84 1.84
CA TYR A 179 5.27 17.11 2.49
C TYR A 179 3.79 17.16 2.86
N SER A 180 3.02 16.12 2.55
CA SER A 180 1.59 16.09 2.83
C SER A 180 1.29 16.17 4.33
N PRO A 181 0.26 16.93 4.76
CA PRO A 181 -0.23 16.90 6.13
C PRO A 181 -0.86 15.55 6.50
N SER A 182 -1.37 14.79 5.49
CA SER A 182 -1.96 13.48 5.70
C SER A 182 -0.88 12.42 5.98
N PRO A 183 -0.92 11.75 7.14
CA PRO A 183 0.00 10.64 7.40
C PRO A 183 -0.18 9.50 6.39
N TRP A 184 -1.37 9.36 5.82
CA TRP A 184 -1.69 8.31 4.86
C TRP A 184 -1.02 8.53 3.50
N GLU A 185 -0.95 9.78 3.03
CA GLU A 185 -0.19 10.12 1.83
C GLU A 185 1.34 9.96 2.07
N ARG A 186 1.84 10.35 3.25
CA ARG A 186 3.24 10.09 3.60
C ARG A 186 3.53 8.59 3.73
N ARG A 187 2.59 7.79 4.30
CA ARG A 187 2.68 6.33 4.29
C ARG A 187 2.75 5.78 2.86
N LEU A 188 1.94 6.30 1.95
CA LEU A 188 1.89 5.85 0.55
C LEU A 188 3.27 5.95 -0.12
N VAL A 189 4.10 6.93 0.23
CA VAL A 189 5.47 7.02 -0.29
C VAL A 189 6.26 5.77 0.04
N GLY A 190 6.33 5.38 1.31
CA GLY A 190 7.05 4.18 1.75
C GLY A 190 6.45 2.90 1.17
N SER A 191 5.12 2.76 1.21
CA SER A 191 4.41 1.57 0.68
C SER A 191 4.59 1.43 -0.83
N THR A 192 4.56 2.53 -1.60
CA THR A 192 4.80 2.51 -3.05
C THR A 192 6.22 2.03 -3.37
N ILE A 193 7.24 2.57 -2.70
CA ILE A 193 8.62 2.14 -2.89
C ILE A 193 8.80 0.67 -2.50
N ALA A 194 8.18 0.24 -1.41
CA ALA A 194 8.23 -1.16 -0.98
C ALA A 194 7.63 -2.12 -2.03
N THR A 195 6.48 -1.76 -2.61
CA THR A 195 5.77 -2.59 -3.59
C THR A 195 6.44 -2.61 -4.95
N MET A 196 7.19 -1.57 -5.34
CA MET A 196 7.96 -1.57 -6.59
C MET A 196 8.87 -2.79 -6.72
N THR A 197 9.41 -3.28 -5.62
CA THR A 197 10.34 -4.41 -5.61
C THR A 197 9.67 -5.75 -5.92
N HIS A 198 8.34 -5.84 -5.83
CA HIS A 198 7.58 -7.09 -5.95
C HIS A 198 6.93 -7.31 -7.32
N GLY A 199 6.88 -6.31 -8.20
CA GLY A 199 5.79 -6.33 -9.16
C GLY A 199 6.03 -6.00 -10.61
N ALA A 200 7.19 -5.74 -11.10
CA ALA A 200 7.35 -5.54 -12.54
C ALA A 200 7.49 -6.91 -13.23
N ARG A 201 6.47 -7.34 -13.97
CA ARG A 201 6.55 -8.54 -14.83
C ARG A 201 7.86 -8.56 -15.62
N GLY A 202 8.86 -9.30 -15.14
CA GLY A 202 10.13 -9.51 -15.83
C GLY A 202 11.14 -8.36 -15.79
N LYS A 203 10.82 -7.19 -15.24
CA LYS A 203 11.78 -6.10 -15.02
C LYS A 203 12.31 -6.20 -13.58
N ARG A 204 13.50 -6.73 -13.40
CA ARG A 204 14.21 -6.62 -12.11
C ARG A 204 14.51 -5.14 -11.88
N LEU A 205 14.09 -4.61 -10.75
CA LEU A 205 14.56 -3.32 -10.29
C LEU A 205 16.07 -3.38 -10.06
N GLY A 206 16.75 -2.34 -10.45
CA GLY A 206 18.20 -2.24 -10.32
C GLY A 206 18.62 -1.17 -9.32
N PRO A 207 19.95 -1.03 -9.11
CA PRO A 207 20.52 -0.01 -8.22
C PRO A 207 20.05 1.41 -8.51
N ALA A 208 19.75 1.74 -9.79
CA ALA A 208 19.22 3.06 -10.15
C ALA A 208 17.88 3.40 -9.45
N THR A 209 17.00 2.41 -9.30
CA THR A 209 15.74 2.61 -8.56
C THR A 209 16.01 2.86 -7.07
N VAL A 210 16.98 2.13 -6.48
CA VAL A 210 17.38 2.35 -5.08
C VAL A 210 17.97 3.74 -4.90
N ALA A 211 18.83 4.18 -5.82
CA ALA A 211 19.44 5.52 -5.81
C ALA A 211 18.39 6.65 -5.89
N THR A 212 17.27 6.43 -6.61
CA THR A 212 16.18 7.40 -6.66
C THR A 212 15.30 7.33 -5.40
N ALA A 213 15.01 6.13 -4.90
CA ALA A 213 14.07 5.93 -3.79
C ALA A 213 14.63 6.35 -2.43
N LEU A 214 15.92 6.08 -2.15
CA LEU A 214 16.53 6.37 -0.84
C LEU A 214 16.42 7.85 -0.45
N PRO A 215 16.80 8.84 -1.29
CA PRO A 215 16.68 10.26 -0.93
C PRO A 215 15.24 10.68 -0.59
N ILE A 216 14.23 10.06 -1.22
CA ILE A 216 12.82 10.38 -0.99
C ILE A 216 12.39 9.89 0.39
N ILE A 217 12.64 8.61 0.74
CA ILE A 217 12.25 8.09 2.05
C ILE A 217 13.08 8.66 3.20
N GLU A 218 14.31 9.08 2.94
CA GLU A 218 15.17 9.74 3.93
C GLU A 218 14.58 11.06 4.43
N GLN A 219 13.83 11.77 3.60
CA GLN A 219 13.13 13.01 3.99
C GLN A 219 12.05 12.75 5.05
N LEU A 220 11.47 11.53 5.08
CA LEU A 220 10.47 11.11 6.06
C LEU A 220 11.07 10.45 7.30
N MET A 221 12.37 10.16 7.32
CA MET A 221 13.01 9.58 8.51
C MET A 221 12.92 10.54 9.69
N GLY A 222 12.38 10.03 10.81
CA GLY A 222 12.03 10.86 11.98
C GLY A 222 10.56 11.30 12.00
N ASP A 223 9.71 10.84 11.07
CA ASP A 223 8.27 11.08 11.14
C ASP A 223 7.68 10.49 12.43
N ALA A 224 6.82 11.26 13.13
CA ALA A 224 6.25 10.83 14.40
C ALA A 224 5.14 9.78 14.24
N GLU A 225 4.51 9.71 13.06
CA GLU A 225 3.37 8.82 12.82
C GLU A 225 3.80 7.35 12.71
N PRO A 226 3.28 6.46 13.58
CA PRO A 226 3.68 5.05 13.58
C PRO A 226 3.44 4.34 12.25
N ASP A 227 2.37 4.70 11.54
CA ASP A 227 2.03 4.07 10.28
C ASP A 227 2.95 4.51 9.14
N VAL A 228 3.47 5.74 9.17
CA VAL A 228 4.53 6.20 8.26
C VAL A 228 5.83 5.44 8.56
N GLN A 229 6.21 5.34 9.84
CA GLN A 229 7.42 4.61 10.25
C GLN A 229 7.41 3.15 9.78
N LYS A 230 6.27 2.45 9.90
CA LYS A 230 6.11 1.06 9.42
C LYS A 230 6.33 0.96 7.89
N ALA A 231 5.78 1.90 7.13
CA ALA A 231 5.96 1.92 5.68
C ALA A 231 7.42 2.19 5.29
N LEU A 232 8.10 3.12 5.98
CA LEU A 232 9.53 3.36 5.78
C LEU A 232 10.37 2.12 6.06
N ALA A 233 10.12 1.44 7.18
CA ALA A 233 10.83 0.21 7.50
C ALA A 233 10.57 -0.88 6.45
N TRP A 234 9.36 -0.97 5.92
CA TRP A 234 9.04 -1.88 4.81
C TRP A 234 9.78 -1.49 3.54
N ALA A 235 9.82 -0.20 3.16
CA ALA A 235 10.57 0.30 2.02
C ALA A 235 12.06 -0.06 2.12
N TYR A 236 12.71 0.22 3.23
CA TYR A 236 14.12 -0.13 3.43
C TYR A 236 14.38 -1.64 3.35
N ARG A 237 13.52 -2.48 3.96
CA ARG A 237 13.62 -3.95 3.85
C ARG A 237 13.52 -4.43 2.39
N SER A 238 12.65 -3.80 1.62
CA SER A 238 12.45 -4.13 0.21
C SER A 238 13.64 -3.67 -0.65
N LEU A 239 14.14 -2.46 -0.44
CA LEU A 239 15.31 -1.92 -1.14
C LEU A 239 16.58 -2.72 -0.82
N ALA A 240 16.75 -3.20 0.42
CA ALA A 240 17.87 -4.08 0.78
C ALA A 240 17.88 -5.41 0.00
N GLY A 241 16.73 -5.84 -0.52
CA GLY A 241 16.63 -6.98 -1.44
C GLY A 241 17.12 -6.68 -2.86
N VAL A 242 17.21 -5.41 -3.23
CA VAL A 242 17.64 -4.93 -4.56
C VAL A 242 19.11 -4.51 -4.54
N ASP A 243 19.47 -3.64 -3.59
CA ASP A 243 20.83 -3.14 -3.37
C ASP A 243 21.09 -3.05 -1.86
N ARG A 244 21.70 -4.10 -1.34
CA ARG A 244 21.96 -4.22 0.09
C ARG A 244 22.98 -3.21 0.58
N ASP A 245 24.02 -2.95 -0.20
CA ASP A 245 25.15 -2.13 0.21
C ASP A 245 24.73 -0.65 0.28
N ALA A 246 24.06 -0.14 -0.75
CA ALA A 246 23.50 1.21 -0.73
C ALA A 246 22.50 1.39 0.41
N THR A 247 21.60 0.43 0.62
CA THR A 247 20.61 0.48 1.69
C THR A 247 21.26 0.41 3.08
N THR A 248 22.29 -0.42 3.24
CA THR A 248 23.05 -0.51 4.50
C THR A 248 23.73 0.82 4.83
N THR A 249 24.38 1.43 3.84
CA THR A 249 25.03 2.74 4.00
C THR A 249 24.03 3.82 4.42
N ALA A 250 22.87 3.88 3.78
CA ALA A 250 21.79 4.79 4.15
C ALA A 250 21.31 4.57 5.60
N LEU A 251 21.08 3.33 6.01
CA LEU A 251 20.66 2.99 7.37
C LEU A 251 21.73 3.28 8.42
N GLN A 252 23.01 3.13 8.12
CA GLN A 252 24.12 3.53 8.98
C GLN A 252 24.11 5.04 9.20
N ALA A 253 23.95 5.84 8.14
CA ALA A 253 23.81 7.29 8.27
C ALA A 253 22.59 7.69 9.11
N GLN A 254 21.46 7.01 8.94
CA GLN A 254 20.26 7.26 9.75
C GLN A 254 20.46 6.86 11.22
N ALA A 255 21.22 5.82 11.50
CA ALA A 255 21.58 5.44 12.87
C ALA A 255 22.48 6.50 13.54
N GLU A 256 23.47 7.05 12.83
CA GLU A 256 24.31 8.15 13.35
C GLU A 256 23.49 9.39 13.70
N LEU A 257 22.58 9.78 12.78
CA LEU A 257 21.68 10.91 13.03
C LEU A 257 20.80 10.64 14.25
N SER A 258 20.26 9.43 14.37
CA SER A 258 19.46 9.03 15.53
C SER A 258 20.23 9.15 16.86
N ILE A 259 21.50 8.74 16.86
CA ILE A 259 22.37 8.81 18.03
C ILE A 259 22.69 10.25 18.40
N SER A 260 23.12 11.05 17.42
CA SER A 260 23.53 12.44 17.63
C SER A 260 22.41 13.37 18.07
N THR A 261 21.15 13.03 17.72
CA THR A 261 19.95 13.85 18.01
C THR A 261 19.01 13.25 19.03
N ASP A 262 19.32 12.07 19.60
CA ASP A 262 18.44 11.28 20.47
C ASP A 262 17.04 11.04 19.84
N ASP A 263 17.01 10.79 18.51
CA ASP A 263 15.78 10.64 17.75
C ASP A 263 15.23 9.20 17.82
N GLY A 264 14.26 9.01 18.71
CA GLY A 264 13.60 7.71 18.90
C GLY A 264 12.72 7.26 17.74
N HIS A 265 12.17 8.19 16.92
CA HIS A 265 11.37 7.86 15.75
C HIS A 265 12.25 7.22 14.67
N ARG A 266 13.38 7.86 14.37
CA ARG A 266 14.40 7.38 13.44
C ARG A 266 15.00 6.04 13.88
N ALA A 267 15.40 5.93 15.16
CA ALA A 267 15.93 4.70 15.75
C ALA A 267 14.95 3.53 15.64
N TRP A 268 13.65 3.79 15.74
CA TRP A 268 12.65 2.74 15.60
C TRP A 268 12.63 2.17 14.17
N VAL A 269 12.64 3.03 13.14
CA VAL A 269 12.69 2.59 11.74
C VAL A 269 13.96 1.78 11.46
N VAL A 270 15.12 2.25 11.93
CA VAL A 270 16.38 1.50 11.79
C VAL A 270 16.25 0.11 12.39
N ARG A 271 15.77 -0.03 13.64
CA ARG A 271 15.60 -1.33 14.31
C ARG A 271 14.68 -2.28 13.54
N ASP A 272 13.57 -1.79 13.01
CA ASP A 272 12.57 -2.62 12.31
C ASP A 272 13.07 -3.11 10.94
N THR A 273 14.12 -2.50 10.41
CA THR A 273 14.70 -2.84 9.10
C THR A 273 15.76 -3.96 9.16
N LEU A 274 16.37 -4.20 10.31
CA LEU A 274 17.59 -4.99 10.48
C LEU A 274 17.53 -6.44 9.96
N ALA A 275 16.34 -7.04 9.91
CA ALA A 275 16.14 -8.44 9.49
C ALA A 275 16.58 -8.76 8.05
N LYS A 276 16.82 -7.74 7.20
CA LYS A 276 17.22 -7.90 5.80
C LYS A 276 18.68 -7.53 5.53
N LEU A 277 19.39 -7.07 6.55
CA LEU A 277 20.82 -6.75 6.47
C LEU A 277 21.70 -7.96 6.79
N ASP A 278 23.00 -7.80 6.55
CA ASP A 278 23.98 -8.76 7.06
C ASP A 278 23.85 -8.90 8.58
N PRO A 279 23.91 -10.14 9.14
CA PRO A 279 23.72 -10.36 10.57
C PRO A 279 24.68 -9.58 11.46
N THR A 280 25.95 -9.41 11.05
CA THR A 280 26.97 -8.68 11.82
C THR A 280 26.66 -7.19 11.82
N VAL A 281 26.33 -6.63 10.66
CA VAL A 281 25.89 -5.23 10.52
C VAL A 281 24.63 -4.98 11.33
N ALA A 282 23.65 -5.87 11.23
CA ALA A 282 22.38 -5.77 11.96
C ALA A 282 22.58 -5.80 13.48
N ALA A 283 23.50 -6.65 13.99
CA ALA A 283 23.84 -6.70 15.42
C ALA A 283 24.49 -5.39 15.88
N GLY A 284 25.47 -4.87 15.14
CA GLY A 284 26.14 -3.61 15.46
C GLY A 284 25.17 -2.42 15.46
N LEU A 285 24.30 -2.30 14.44
CA LEU A 285 23.29 -1.23 14.40
C LEU A 285 22.28 -1.34 15.56
N ARG A 286 21.83 -2.57 15.90
CA ARG A 286 20.91 -2.80 17.02
C ARG A 286 21.51 -2.32 18.34
N GLU A 287 22.77 -2.66 18.60
CA GLU A 287 23.48 -2.25 19.81
C GLU A 287 23.61 -0.72 19.88
N ARG A 288 24.01 -0.09 18.80
CA ARG A 288 24.24 1.35 18.73
C ARG A 288 22.98 2.18 18.99
N VAL A 289 21.81 1.74 18.50
CA VAL A 289 20.53 2.45 18.74
C VAL A 289 19.72 1.88 19.90
N ALA A 290 20.28 0.95 20.71
CA ALA A 290 19.55 0.23 21.75
C ALA A 290 18.95 1.13 22.82
N GLY A 291 19.67 2.20 23.22
CA GLY A 291 19.26 3.15 24.26
C GLY A 291 18.23 4.18 23.81
N ILE A 292 18.07 4.38 22.50
CA ILE A 292 17.26 5.47 21.94
C ILE A 292 15.82 5.00 21.77
N ARG A 293 14.87 5.62 22.50
CA ARG A 293 13.46 5.21 22.51
C ARG A 293 12.55 6.32 22.02
N ARG A 294 11.46 5.93 21.35
CA ARG A 294 10.37 6.88 21.03
C ARG A 294 9.79 7.43 22.35
N ARG A 295 9.57 8.74 22.37
CA ARG A 295 8.90 9.41 23.49
C ARG A 295 7.45 9.69 23.06
N PRO A 296 6.44 9.29 23.84
CA PRO A 296 5.06 9.61 23.54
C PRO A 296 4.88 11.12 23.34
N GLY A 297 4.19 11.52 22.30
CA GLY A 297 3.93 12.94 21.99
C GLY A 297 5.14 13.74 21.46
N ALA A 298 6.30 13.10 21.27
CA ALA A 298 7.43 13.79 20.64
C ALA A 298 7.08 14.20 19.20
N PRO A 299 7.41 15.44 18.79
CA PRO A 299 7.13 15.92 17.45
C PRO A 299 7.94 15.17 16.40
N SER A 300 7.52 15.26 15.14
CA SER A 300 8.28 14.78 14.01
C SER A 300 9.61 15.56 13.89
N THR A 301 10.69 14.81 13.65
CA THR A 301 12.06 15.34 13.42
C THR A 301 12.47 15.21 11.96
N SER A 302 11.56 14.76 11.09
CA SER A 302 11.83 14.56 9.66
C SER A 302 12.08 15.88 8.93
N ALA A 303 12.95 15.86 7.93
CA ALA A 303 13.23 17.02 7.09
C ALA A 303 11.96 17.51 6.36
N ALA A 304 11.11 16.57 5.96
CA ALA A 304 9.82 16.87 5.34
C ALA A 304 8.89 17.64 6.27
N ALA A 305 8.76 17.24 7.55
CA ALA A 305 7.95 17.95 8.53
C ALA A 305 8.48 19.37 8.79
N ALA A 306 9.81 19.53 8.89
CA ALA A 306 10.43 20.83 9.05
C ALA A 306 10.17 21.76 7.84
N THR A 307 10.14 21.20 6.64
CA THR A 307 9.81 21.93 5.41
C THR A 307 8.32 22.27 5.38
N ALA A 308 7.44 21.30 5.62
CA ALA A 308 5.99 21.52 5.61
C ALA A 308 5.54 22.59 6.61
N ALA A 309 6.17 22.67 7.79
CA ALA A 309 5.87 23.67 8.80
C ALA A 309 6.06 25.13 8.31
N ARG A 310 6.85 25.34 7.26
CA ARG A 310 7.05 26.68 6.66
C ARG A 310 5.87 27.14 5.81
N PHE A 311 5.04 26.22 5.34
CA PHE A 311 3.91 26.51 4.45
C PHE A 311 2.58 26.67 5.19
N GLY A 312 2.53 26.37 6.49
CA GLY A 312 1.31 26.38 7.28
C GLY A 312 0.36 25.19 6.96
N PRO A 313 -0.84 25.15 7.58
CA PRO A 313 -1.78 24.08 7.35
C PRO A 313 -2.34 24.13 5.92
N LEU A 314 -2.32 22.98 5.23
CA LEU A 314 -3.00 22.86 3.95
C LEU A 314 -4.51 22.73 4.15
N PRO A 315 -5.34 23.22 3.21
CA PRO A 315 -6.79 23.04 3.26
C PRO A 315 -7.17 21.55 3.27
N ASP A 316 -8.25 21.21 3.98
CA ASP A 316 -8.79 19.82 3.94
C ASP A 316 -9.20 19.49 2.50
N PRO A 317 -8.65 18.43 1.88
CA PRO A 317 -9.03 18.03 0.53
C PRO A 317 -10.53 17.78 0.36
N ARG A 318 -11.22 17.44 1.46
CA ARG A 318 -12.69 17.22 1.46
C ARG A 318 -13.49 18.52 1.41
N SER A 319 -12.88 19.66 1.70
CA SER A 319 -13.55 20.96 1.57
C SER A 319 -13.78 21.36 0.10
N HIS A 320 -13.06 20.74 -0.83
CA HIS A 320 -13.20 20.94 -2.27
C HIS A 320 -13.12 19.58 -2.97
N PRO A 321 -14.21 18.77 -2.92
CA PRO A 321 -14.24 17.48 -3.60
C PRO A 321 -14.06 17.68 -5.11
N GLU A 322 -13.18 16.89 -5.72
CA GLU A 322 -13.04 16.89 -7.17
C GLU A 322 -14.34 16.41 -7.81
N PRO A 323 -14.79 17.06 -8.91
CA PRO A 323 -15.97 16.61 -9.62
C PRO A 323 -15.73 15.20 -10.21
N PRO A 324 -16.81 14.42 -10.43
CA PRO A 324 -16.72 13.17 -11.16
C PRO A 324 -16.13 13.39 -12.55
N LEU A 325 -15.47 12.36 -13.09
CA LEU A 325 -15.16 12.35 -14.52
C LEU A 325 -16.48 12.45 -15.30
N GLY A 326 -16.61 13.46 -16.14
CA GLY A 326 -17.75 13.68 -17.01
C GLY A 326 -17.83 12.66 -18.13
#